data_1c3ea72adcb57e70919d264fd7461e7e
#
_entry.id   1c3ea72adcb57e70919d264fd7461e7e
#
_cell.length_a   1.000
_cell.length_b   1.000
_cell.length_c   1.000
_cell.angle_alpha   90.00
_cell.angle_beta   90.00
_cell.angle_gamma   90.00
#
_symmetry.space_group_name_H-M   'P 1'
#
loop_
_entity.id
_entity.type
_entity.pdbx_description
1 polymer ?
#
loop_
_entity_poly.entity_id
_entity_poly.type
_entity_poly.pdbx_seq_one_letter_code
_entity_poly.pdbx_strand_id
1 'polypeptide(L)'
;TSGATESVSQAICGTARFLKSKGRHLITSAVEHHAVLHTVEYLVNKEGFELTTLPVDAEGRVAPQNLYSSIRDDTILVSLMAANNETGAIQPVAELGAICRQRGVLFHTDAVQWFGKEPFESIHQFNADLVTICGHKFYGPKGSGALFIKSPLLPDPILFGGGHENERRAGTENLAAIAGLVEAIERFVPSPVFERCKLESLANRLCAMSEFDGINLVSPLAKRLANTASFTVPGIDSMTSLAALDLDGICASAGSAC
;
A
#
# COMPACT_ATOMS: atom_id res chain seq x y z
N THR A 1 -3.09 -8.87 -13.02
CA THR A 1 -3.96 -7.70 -13.06
C THR A 1 -3.37 -6.57 -13.90
N SER A 2 -4.19 -5.59 -14.24
CA SER A 2 -3.74 -4.41 -15.01
C SER A 2 -3.03 -3.34 -14.16
N GLY A 3 -2.94 -3.54 -12.86
CA GLY A 3 -2.29 -2.62 -11.94
C GLY A 3 -2.80 -2.74 -10.51
N ALA A 4 -2.27 -1.90 -9.63
CA ALA A 4 -2.57 -1.94 -8.20
C ALA A 4 -4.06 -1.71 -7.90
N THR A 5 -4.71 -0.76 -8.56
CA THR A 5 -6.13 -0.47 -8.32
C THR A 5 -7.02 -1.68 -8.57
N GLU A 6 -6.78 -2.43 -9.66
CA GLU A 6 -7.49 -3.67 -9.93
C GLU A 6 -7.17 -4.74 -8.87
N SER A 7 -5.88 -4.90 -8.52
CA SER A 7 -5.46 -5.87 -7.49
C SER A 7 -6.11 -5.59 -6.12
N VAL A 8 -6.11 -4.32 -5.69
CA VAL A 8 -6.75 -3.87 -4.44
C VAL A 8 -8.26 -4.13 -4.49
N SER A 9 -8.93 -3.73 -5.58
CA SER A 9 -10.36 -3.95 -5.73
C SER A 9 -10.71 -5.45 -5.72
N GLN A 10 -9.92 -6.29 -6.41
CA GLN A 10 -10.08 -7.74 -6.39
C GLN A 10 -9.85 -8.32 -5.00
N ALA A 11 -8.79 -7.89 -4.30
CA ALA A 11 -8.49 -8.35 -2.96
C ALA A 11 -9.62 -8.01 -1.98
N ILE A 12 -10.09 -6.77 -1.99
CA ILE A 12 -11.08 -6.28 -1.02
C ILE A 12 -12.50 -6.72 -1.40
N CYS A 13 -12.99 -6.36 -2.60
CA CYS A 13 -14.36 -6.72 -3.00
C CYS A 13 -14.54 -8.23 -3.14
N GLY A 14 -13.59 -8.91 -3.77
CA GLY A 14 -13.66 -10.36 -3.98
C GLY A 14 -13.69 -11.11 -2.64
N THR A 15 -12.82 -10.74 -1.71
CA THR A 15 -12.78 -11.36 -0.37
C THR A 15 -14.01 -11.02 0.45
N ALA A 16 -14.45 -9.75 0.44
CA ALA A 16 -15.64 -9.33 1.19
C ALA A 16 -16.89 -10.07 0.74
N ARG A 17 -17.10 -10.21 -0.57
CA ARG A 17 -18.24 -10.95 -1.14
C ARG A 17 -18.17 -12.43 -0.82
N PHE A 18 -17.00 -13.05 -1.00
CA PHE A 18 -16.76 -14.46 -0.69
C PHE A 18 -17.04 -14.80 0.78
N LEU A 19 -16.72 -13.87 1.71
CA LEU A 19 -16.93 -14.08 3.15
C LEU A 19 -18.18 -13.42 3.72
N LYS A 20 -19.06 -12.85 2.90
CA LYS A 20 -20.25 -12.10 3.33
C LYS A 20 -21.16 -12.86 4.29
N SER A 21 -21.19 -14.20 4.20
CA SER A 21 -21.95 -15.06 5.11
C SER A 21 -21.31 -15.25 6.49
N LYS A 22 -19.99 -14.96 6.62
CA LYS A 22 -19.23 -15.07 7.87
C LYS A 22 -19.20 -13.78 8.68
N GLY A 23 -19.35 -12.65 8.02
CA GLY A 23 -19.33 -11.34 8.65
C GLY A 23 -19.38 -10.21 7.63
N ARG A 24 -19.50 -8.97 8.13
CA ARG A 24 -19.60 -7.77 7.27
C ARG A 24 -18.69 -6.64 7.72
N HIS A 25 -17.84 -6.88 8.70
CA HIS A 25 -16.95 -5.85 9.21
C HIS A 25 -15.58 -5.88 8.51
N LEU A 26 -15.14 -4.71 8.05
CA LEU A 26 -13.86 -4.46 7.42
C LEU A 26 -13.06 -3.48 8.27
N ILE A 27 -11.74 -3.61 8.25
CA ILE A 27 -10.84 -2.67 8.92
C ILE A 27 -9.81 -2.14 7.91
N THR A 28 -9.59 -0.84 7.91
CA THR A 28 -8.52 -0.18 7.13
C THR A 28 -7.87 0.94 7.95
N SER A 29 -6.91 1.67 7.38
CA SER A 29 -6.30 2.83 8.04
C SER A 29 -6.71 4.15 7.40
N ALA A 30 -6.51 5.25 8.14
CA ALA A 30 -6.81 6.61 7.65
C ALA A 30 -5.84 7.08 6.56
N VAL A 31 -4.73 6.38 6.35
CA VAL A 31 -3.64 6.81 5.44
C VAL A 31 -3.52 5.93 4.20
N GLU A 32 -4.52 5.11 3.91
CA GLU A 32 -4.52 4.24 2.74
C GLU A 32 -4.60 5.03 1.43
N HIS A 33 -4.11 4.42 0.35
CA HIS A 33 -4.32 4.93 -0.99
C HIS A 33 -5.82 4.94 -1.34
N HIS A 34 -6.27 5.90 -2.17
CA HIS A 34 -7.67 6.03 -2.59
C HIS A 34 -8.25 4.73 -3.20
N ALA A 35 -7.42 3.88 -3.82
CA ALA A 35 -7.88 2.57 -4.30
C ALA A 35 -8.43 1.69 -3.18
N VAL A 36 -7.88 1.76 -1.96
CA VAL A 36 -8.40 1.07 -0.78
C VAL A 36 -9.61 1.82 -0.22
N LEU A 37 -9.46 3.12 0.08
CA LEU A 37 -10.50 3.92 0.73
C LEU A 37 -11.81 3.90 -0.05
N HIS A 38 -11.76 4.22 -1.35
CA HIS A 38 -12.98 4.26 -2.16
C HIS A 38 -13.60 2.86 -2.38
N THR A 39 -12.76 1.79 -2.39
CA THR A 39 -13.27 0.42 -2.49
C THR A 39 -14.03 0.01 -1.23
N VAL A 40 -13.49 0.29 -0.03
CA VAL A 40 -14.21 -0.03 1.22
C VAL A 40 -15.44 0.86 1.40
N GLU A 41 -15.37 2.14 1.03
CA GLU A 41 -16.52 3.06 1.02
C GLU A 41 -17.64 2.55 0.11
N TYR A 42 -17.30 2.05 -1.08
CA TYR A 42 -18.27 1.44 -1.98
C TYR A 42 -18.98 0.24 -1.33
N LEU A 43 -18.24 -0.66 -0.70
CA LEU A 43 -18.80 -1.83 -0.01
C LEU A 43 -19.75 -1.41 1.13
N VAL A 44 -19.37 -0.39 1.90
CA VAL A 44 -20.23 0.17 2.96
C VAL A 44 -21.52 0.76 2.37
N ASN A 45 -21.37 1.66 1.40
CA ASN A 45 -22.50 2.43 0.87
C ASN A 45 -23.45 1.63 -0.03
N LYS A 46 -22.95 0.58 -0.70
CA LYS A 46 -23.72 -0.17 -1.70
C LYS A 46 -24.02 -1.62 -1.33
N GLU A 47 -23.19 -2.25 -0.50
CA GLU A 47 -23.31 -3.69 -0.22
C GLU A 47 -23.60 -4.01 1.25
N GLY A 48 -23.69 -2.99 2.12
CA GLY A 48 -24.08 -3.11 3.52
C GLY A 48 -23.00 -3.73 4.40
N PHE A 49 -21.73 -3.45 4.10
CA PHE A 49 -20.61 -3.73 4.98
C PHE A 49 -20.44 -2.62 6.02
N GLU A 50 -19.70 -2.91 7.07
CA GLU A 50 -19.31 -1.96 8.12
C GLU A 50 -17.81 -1.75 8.08
N LEU A 51 -17.35 -0.55 8.41
CA LEU A 51 -15.94 -0.17 8.34
C LEU A 51 -15.47 0.42 9.66
N THR A 52 -14.33 -0.06 10.16
CA THR A 52 -13.51 0.65 11.14
C THR A 52 -12.26 1.20 10.45
N THR A 53 -12.07 2.51 10.54
CA THR A 53 -10.85 3.18 10.08
C THR A 53 -9.92 3.41 11.27
N LEU A 54 -8.75 2.77 11.26
CA LEU A 54 -7.75 2.90 12.31
C LEU A 54 -7.04 4.26 12.21
N PRO A 55 -6.86 4.97 13.33
CA PRO A 55 -6.00 6.14 13.37
C PRO A 55 -4.53 5.74 13.27
N VAL A 56 -3.71 6.69 12.87
CA VAL A 56 -2.24 6.57 12.88
C VAL A 56 -1.65 7.52 13.92
N ASP A 57 -0.42 7.23 14.33
CA ASP A 57 0.37 8.11 15.20
C ASP A 57 0.93 9.32 14.40
N ALA A 58 1.69 10.18 15.09
CA ALA A 58 2.32 11.36 14.47
C ALA A 58 3.36 11.00 13.39
N GLU A 59 3.82 9.75 13.34
CA GLU A 59 4.74 9.24 12.31
C GLU A 59 3.99 8.60 11.13
N GLY A 60 2.65 8.60 11.15
CA GLY A 60 1.80 8.01 10.11
C GLY A 60 1.67 6.49 10.22
N ARG A 61 1.86 5.89 11.39
CA ARG A 61 1.87 4.43 11.60
C ARG A 61 0.68 3.96 12.42
N VAL A 62 0.11 2.82 12.03
CA VAL A 62 -0.93 2.14 12.79
C VAL A 62 -0.32 1.46 14.02
N ALA A 63 -0.87 1.75 15.20
CA ALA A 63 -0.49 1.04 16.42
C ALA A 63 -1.10 -0.38 16.41
N PRO A 64 -0.32 -1.45 16.60
CA PRO A 64 -0.81 -2.83 16.64
C PRO A 64 -1.93 -3.05 17.65
N GLN A 65 -1.86 -2.36 18.80
CA GLN A 65 -2.89 -2.44 19.84
C GLN A 65 -4.25 -1.88 19.37
N ASN A 66 -4.25 -0.83 18.50
CA ASN A 66 -5.49 -0.30 17.93
C ASN A 66 -6.16 -1.33 17.00
N LEU A 67 -5.36 -2.04 16.19
CA LEU A 67 -5.89 -3.14 15.39
C LEU A 67 -6.47 -4.24 16.28
N TYR A 68 -5.71 -4.72 17.26
CA TYR A 68 -6.16 -5.80 18.14
C TYR A 68 -7.51 -5.50 18.81
N SER A 69 -7.68 -4.28 19.32
CA SER A 69 -8.93 -3.86 19.98
C SER A 69 -10.10 -3.60 19.04
N SER A 70 -9.82 -3.36 17.76
CA SER A 70 -10.84 -3.07 16.75
C SER A 70 -11.40 -4.33 16.07
N ILE A 71 -10.73 -5.47 16.20
CA ILE A 71 -11.21 -6.74 15.62
C ILE A 71 -12.41 -7.24 16.41
N ARG A 72 -13.53 -7.43 15.71
CA ARG A 72 -14.81 -7.97 16.21
C ARG A 72 -14.98 -9.41 15.71
N ASP A 73 -15.99 -10.11 16.24
CA ASP A 73 -16.30 -11.49 15.83
C ASP A 73 -16.78 -11.59 14.36
N ASP A 74 -17.38 -10.51 13.84
CA ASP A 74 -17.81 -10.41 12.43
C ASP A 74 -16.81 -9.72 11.52
N THR A 75 -15.57 -9.46 11.99
CA THR A 75 -14.49 -8.92 11.15
C THR A 75 -13.99 -10.00 10.20
N ILE A 76 -14.03 -9.73 8.89
CA ILE A 76 -13.63 -10.69 7.86
C ILE A 76 -12.34 -10.34 7.14
N LEU A 77 -12.00 -9.05 7.07
CA LEU A 77 -10.83 -8.57 6.35
C LEU A 77 -10.26 -7.31 7.00
N VAL A 78 -8.96 -7.30 7.14
CA VAL A 78 -8.14 -6.11 7.44
C VAL A 78 -7.32 -5.79 6.21
N SER A 79 -7.32 -4.53 5.77
CA SER A 79 -6.51 -4.06 4.63
C SER A 79 -5.67 -2.86 5.05
N LEU A 80 -4.35 -3.05 5.14
CA LEU A 80 -3.40 -2.01 5.57
C LEU A 80 -2.19 -1.99 4.63
N MET A 81 -1.78 -0.80 4.18
CA MET A 81 -0.63 -0.65 3.30
C MET A 81 0.70 -1.03 3.99
N ALA A 82 1.68 -1.47 3.22
CA ALA A 82 3.01 -1.78 3.75
C ALA A 82 3.88 -0.51 3.91
N ALA A 83 3.70 0.46 3.01
CA ALA A 83 4.36 1.76 3.09
C ALA A 83 3.48 2.84 2.46
N ASN A 84 3.47 4.02 3.05
CA ASN A 84 2.64 5.12 2.59
C ASN A 84 3.28 5.81 1.37
N ASN A 85 2.45 6.15 0.38
CA ASN A 85 2.88 6.77 -0.88
C ASN A 85 3.23 8.26 -0.76
N GLU A 86 2.79 8.94 0.28
CA GLU A 86 3.00 10.39 0.50
C GLU A 86 4.08 10.66 1.53
N THR A 87 3.98 10.02 2.69
CA THR A 87 4.92 10.22 3.80
C THR A 87 6.11 9.27 3.76
N GLY A 88 5.98 8.16 3.03
CA GLY A 88 6.96 7.08 3.03
C GLY A 88 6.91 6.20 4.29
N ALA A 89 6.04 6.49 5.26
CA ALA A 89 5.97 5.74 6.52
C ALA A 89 5.79 4.24 6.28
N ILE A 90 6.67 3.42 6.85
CA ILE A 90 6.62 1.95 6.77
C ILE A 90 5.77 1.42 7.92
N GLN A 91 4.72 0.68 7.59
CA GLN A 91 3.83 0.07 8.57
C GLN A 91 4.40 -1.23 9.16
N PRO A 92 4.08 -1.60 10.40
CA PRO A 92 4.54 -2.84 11.01
C PRO A 92 3.74 -4.06 10.52
N VAL A 93 3.68 -4.28 9.18
CA VAL A 93 2.77 -5.23 8.55
C VAL A 93 2.93 -6.67 9.02
N ALA A 94 4.16 -7.10 9.34
CA ALA A 94 4.40 -8.45 9.84
C ALA A 94 3.72 -8.69 11.20
N GLU A 95 3.75 -7.68 12.08
CA GLU A 95 3.09 -7.70 13.40
C GLU A 95 1.56 -7.60 13.24
N LEU A 96 1.08 -6.69 12.39
CA LEU A 96 -0.35 -6.54 12.09
C LEU A 96 -0.93 -7.83 11.50
N GLY A 97 -0.22 -8.47 10.56
CA GLY A 97 -0.60 -9.76 10.00
C GLY A 97 -0.59 -10.90 11.03
N ALA A 98 0.35 -10.89 11.98
CA ALA A 98 0.36 -11.86 13.07
C ALA A 98 -0.87 -11.73 13.97
N ILE A 99 -1.29 -10.49 14.28
CA ILE A 99 -2.52 -10.22 15.03
C ILE A 99 -3.75 -10.75 14.27
N CYS A 100 -3.86 -10.43 12.97
CA CYS A 100 -4.97 -10.93 12.14
C CYS A 100 -5.03 -12.46 12.14
N ARG A 101 -3.87 -13.12 11.97
CA ARG A 101 -3.78 -14.59 12.02
C ARG A 101 -4.22 -15.15 13.38
N GLN A 102 -3.79 -14.55 14.48
CA GLN A 102 -4.18 -14.95 15.84
C GLN A 102 -5.69 -14.82 16.05
N ARG A 103 -6.32 -13.81 15.46
CA ARG A 103 -7.75 -13.54 15.56
C ARG A 103 -8.59 -14.24 14.48
N GLY A 104 -7.97 -15.01 13.57
CA GLY A 104 -8.66 -15.72 12.50
C GLY A 104 -9.27 -14.83 11.41
N VAL A 105 -8.75 -13.60 11.25
CA VAL A 105 -9.20 -12.60 10.27
C VAL A 105 -8.22 -12.57 9.10
N LEU A 106 -8.71 -12.44 7.86
CA LEU A 106 -7.85 -12.31 6.69
C LEU A 106 -7.15 -10.94 6.66
N PHE A 107 -5.90 -10.96 6.20
CA PHE A 107 -5.09 -9.77 6.08
C PHE A 107 -4.65 -9.53 4.63
N HIS A 108 -5.00 -8.36 4.09
CA HIS A 108 -4.50 -7.81 2.84
C HIS A 108 -3.50 -6.70 3.13
N THR A 109 -2.40 -6.67 2.39
CA THR A 109 -1.48 -5.53 2.39
C THR A 109 -1.26 -4.97 0.99
N ASP A 110 -1.42 -3.66 0.84
CA ASP A 110 -0.97 -2.93 -0.33
C ASP A 110 0.54 -2.67 -0.20
N ALA A 111 1.35 -3.51 -0.87
CA ALA A 111 2.79 -3.43 -0.87
C ALA A 111 3.37 -2.63 -2.06
N VAL A 112 2.55 -1.88 -2.79
CA VAL A 112 2.91 -1.16 -4.02
C VAL A 112 4.06 -0.19 -3.81
N GLN A 113 4.10 0.51 -2.68
CA GLN A 113 5.20 1.43 -2.39
C GLN A 113 6.40 0.77 -1.73
N TRP A 114 6.22 -0.39 -1.14
CA TRP A 114 7.26 -1.12 -0.42
C TRP A 114 8.07 -2.04 -1.35
N PHE A 115 7.37 -2.77 -2.24
CA PHE A 115 7.96 -3.80 -3.10
C PHE A 115 8.94 -3.20 -4.12
N GLY A 116 10.12 -3.83 -4.25
CA GLY A 116 11.21 -3.33 -5.09
C GLY A 116 11.93 -2.08 -4.56
N LYS A 117 11.68 -1.67 -3.30
CA LYS A 117 12.36 -0.54 -2.63
C LYS A 117 13.00 -0.96 -1.30
N GLU A 118 12.35 -1.80 -0.54
CA GLU A 118 12.87 -2.38 0.69
C GLU A 118 13.31 -3.84 0.46
N PRO A 119 14.21 -4.39 1.30
CA PRO A 119 14.68 -5.77 1.15
C PRO A 119 13.53 -6.79 1.18
N PHE A 120 13.54 -7.71 0.23
CA PHE A 120 12.50 -8.71 0.07
C PHE A 120 13.12 -10.12 0.02
N GLU A 121 12.75 -10.97 0.96
CA GLU A 121 13.17 -12.35 1.01
C GLU A 121 12.07 -13.29 0.49
N SER A 122 10.84 -13.03 0.90
CA SER A 122 9.69 -13.86 0.57
C SER A 122 8.39 -13.09 0.81
N ILE A 123 7.35 -13.43 0.04
CA ILE A 123 6.01 -12.87 0.22
C ILE A 123 5.44 -13.15 1.62
N HIS A 124 5.92 -14.20 2.27
CA HIS A 124 5.48 -14.60 3.60
C HIS A 124 5.96 -13.66 4.72
N GLN A 125 6.96 -12.81 4.45
CA GLN A 125 7.43 -11.81 5.43
C GLN A 125 6.36 -10.81 5.85
N PHE A 126 5.34 -10.58 5.01
CA PHE A 126 4.21 -9.70 5.34
C PHE A 126 3.20 -10.34 6.29
N ASN A 127 3.26 -11.65 6.54
CA ASN A 127 2.21 -12.39 7.25
C ASN A 127 0.80 -12.16 6.69
N ALA A 128 0.68 -11.81 5.41
CA ALA A 128 -0.57 -11.50 4.74
C ALA A 128 -1.13 -12.69 3.96
N ASP A 129 -2.45 -12.71 3.81
CA ASP A 129 -3.18 -13.68 2.98
C ASP A 129 -3.34 -13.17 1.55
N LEU A 130 -3.35 -11.83 1.37
CA LEU A 130 -3.37 -11.17 0.06
C LEU A 130 -2.32 -10.05 0.06
N VAL A 131 -1.57 -9.94 -1.06
CA VAL A 131 -0.57 -8.88 -1.23
C VAL A 131 -0.70 -8.28 -2.63
N THR A 132 -0.88 -6.96 -2.68
CA THR A 132 -0.91 -6.20 -3.95
C THR A 132 0.46 -5.64 -4.27
N ILE A 133 0.93 -5.84 -5.51
CA ILE A 133 2.12 -5.20 -6.08
C ILE A 133 1.83 -4.59 -7.44
N CYS A 134 2.67 -3.63 -7.88
CA CYS A 134 2.50 -2.96 -9.17
C CYS A 134 3.85 -2.63 -9.80
N GLY A 135 4.02 -2.99 -11.08
CA GLY A 135 5.30 -2.91 -11.78
C GLY A 135 5.87 -1.50 -11.91
N HIS A 136 5.04 -0.51 -12.25
CA HIS A 136 5.51 0.85 -12.54
C HIS A 136 6.10 1.62 -11.33
N LYS A 137 6.00 1.08 -10.13
CA LYS A 137 6.59 1.68 -8.92
C LYS A 137 8.04 1.24 -8.68
N PHE A 138 8.54 0.26 -9.45
CA PHE A 138 9.91 -0.22 -9.44
C PHE A 138 10.42 -0.52 -10.85
N TYR A 139 10.21 0.43 -11.78
CA TYR A 139 10.67 0.45 -13.17
C TYR A 139 10.06 -0.62 -14.10
N GLY A 140 9.03 -1.33 -13.67
CA GLY A 140 8.23 -2.17 -14.55
C GLY A 140 7.27 -1.37 -15.42
N PRO A 141 6.63 -1.99 -16.41
CA PRO A 141 5.70 -1.31 -17.30
C PRO A 141 4.43 -0.86 -16.58
N LYS A 142 3.85 0.26 -17.03
CA LYS A 142 2.47 0.63 -16.69
C LYS A 142 1.51 -0.41 -17.27
N GLY A 143 0.37 -0.62 -16.61
CA GLY A 143 -0.60 -1.61 -17.06
C GLY A 143 -0.30 -3.04 -16.60
N SER A 144 0.62 -3.21 -15.64
CA SER A 144 0.93 -4.50 -15.01
C SER A 144 0.92 -4.41 -13.50
N GLY A 145 0.30 -5.38 -12.86
CA GLY A 145 0.29 -5.58 -11.42
C GLY A 145 0.05 -7.05 -11.09
N ALA A 146 0.23 -7.41 -9.84
CA ALA A 146 -0.07 -8.75 -9.38
C ALA A 146 -0.74 -8.71 -8.01
N LEU A 147 -1.62 -9.70 -7.80
CA LEU A 147 -2.25 -9.98 -6.53
C LEU A 147 -1.82 -11.39 -6.11
N PHE A 148 -1.03 -11.47 -5.04
CA PHE A 148 -0.78 -12.73 -4.36
C PHE A 148 -2.02 -13.11 -3.54
N ILE A 149 -2.45 -14.36 -3.67
CA ILE A 149 -3.55 -14.93 -2.90
C ILE A 149 -3.07 -16.24 -2.29
N LYS A 150 -3.06 -16.31 -0.97
CA LYS A 150 -2.63 -17.50 -0.24
C LYS A 150 -3.69 -18.61 -0.36
N SER A 151 -3.24 -19.80 -0.77
CA SER A 151 -4.12 -20.98 -0.81
C SER A 151 -4.61 -21.36 0.61
N PRO A 152 -5.85 -21.83 0.79
CA PRO A 152 -6.86 -22.13 -0.23
C PRO A 152 -7.88 -21.00 -0.48
N LEU A 153 -7.54 -19.73 -0.19
CA LEU A 153 -8.45 -18.60 -0.38
C LEU A 153 -8.84 -18.41 -1.85
N LEU A 154 -10.13 -18.24 -2.12
CA LEU A 154 -10.73 -18.05 -3.44
C LEU A 154 -11.65 -16.83 -3.43
N PRO A 155 -11.13 -15.60 -3.50
CA PRO A 155 -11.95 -14.40 -3.60
C PRO A 155 -12.84 -14.43 -4.85
N ASP A 156 -14.06 -13.93 -4.75
CA ASP A 156 -14.95 -13.80 -5.90
C ASP A 156 -14.31 -12.92 -6.98
N PRO A 157 -14.42 -13.26 -8.29
CA PRO A 157 -13.91 -12.42 -9.35
C PRO A 157 -14.68 -11.10 -9.43
N ILE A 158 -14.00 -10.01 -9.80
CA ILE A 158 -14.63 -8.71 -10.08
C ILE A 158 -14.73 -8.43 -11.58
N LEU A 159 -13.97 -9.15 -12.40
CA LEU A 159 -14.07 -9.14 -13.87
C LEU A 159 -14.53 -10.51 -14.33
N PHE A 160 -15.66 -10.55 -15.05
CA PHE A 160 -16.30 -11.78 -15.48
C PHE A 160 -15.99 -12.07 -16.96
N GLY A 161 -15.83 -13.34 -17.32
CA GLY A 161 -15.53 -13.79 -18.68
C GLY A 161 -14.94 -15.19 -18.72
N GLY A 162 -13.90 -15.41 -19.52
CA GLY A 162 -13.19 -16.70 -19.63
C GLY A 162 -12.42 -17.05 -18.35
N GLY A 163 -12.04 -18.32 -18.21
CA GLY A 163 -11.40 -18.89 -17.02
C GLY A 163 -9.90 -18.58 -16.84
N HIS A 164 -9.45 -17.38 -17.25
CA HIS A 164 -8.06 -16.95 -17.09
C HIS A 164 -7.70 -16.76 -15.61
N GLU A 165 -6.41 -16.81 -15.30
CA GLU A 165 -5.90 -16.67 -13.94
C GLU A 165 -6.59 -17.62 -12.93
N ASN A 166 -6.84 -18.85 -13.33
CA ASN A 166 -7.58 -19.85 -12.55
C ASN A 166 -8.99 -19.37 -12.13
N GLU A 167 -9.74 -18.82 -13.07
CA GLU A 167 -11.11 -18.29 -12.90
C GLU A 167 -11.22 -17.07 -11.95
N ARG A 168 -10.08 -16.45 -11.60
CA ARG A 168 -10.03 -15.32 -10.67
C ARG A 168 -10.08 -13.97 -11.37
N ARG A 169 -9.60 -13.91 -12.65
CA ARG A 169 -9.56 -12.67 -13.41
C ARG A 169 -9.69 -12.97 -14.91
N ALA A 170 -10.83 -12.68 -15.47
CA ALA A 170 -11.10 -12.90 -16.88
C ALA A 170 -10.40 -11.87 -17.79
N GLY A 171 -10.26 -12.21 -19.05
CA GLY A 171 -9.62 -11.40 -20.10
C GLY A 171 -8.26 -11.94 -20.49
N THR A 172 -7.96 -11.90 -21.79
CA THR A 172 -6.69 -12.38 -22.36
C THR A 172 -5.51 -11.73 -21.65
N GLU A 173 -4.52 -12.52 -21.29
CA GLU A 173 -3.34 -12.10 -20.56
C GLU A 173 -2.48 -11.16 -21.42
N ASN A 174 -2.05 -10.05 -20.83
CA ASN A 174 -1.10 -9.13 -21.45
C ASN A 174 0.33 -9.64 -21.27
N LEU A 175 0.75 -10.59 -22.10
CA LEU A 175 2.06 -11.23 -22.00
C LEU A 175 3.23 -10.25 -22.03
N ALA A 176 3.13 -9.18 -22.82
CA ALA A 176 4.19 -8.18 -22.87
C ALA A 176 4.35 -7.43 -21.55
N ALA A 177 3.24 -7.04 -20.91
CA ALA A 177 3.29 -6.37 -19.61
C ALA A 177 3.70 -7.33 -18.48
N ILE A 178 3.29 -8.61 -18.56
CA ILE A 178 3.70 -9.66 -17.61
C ILE A 178 5.21 -9.89 -17.71
N ALA A 179 5.75 -10.08 -18.92
CA ALA A 179 7.18 -10.26 -19.14
C ALA A 179 8.00 -9.07 -18.61
N GLY A 180 7.53 -7.83 -18.85
CA GLY A 180 8.16 -6.63 -18.31
C GLY A 180 8.07 -6.53 -16.79
N LEU A 181 6.98 -6.99 -16.17
CA LEU A 181 6.85 -7.08 -14.72
C LEU A 181 7.84 -8.09 -14.13
N VAL A 182 7.94 -9.27 -14.74
CA VAL A 182 8.89 -10.32 -14.31
C VAL A 182 10.32 -9.82 -14.39
N GLU A 183 10.72 -9.19 -15.52
CA GLU A 183 12.05 -8.60 -15.69
C GLU A 183 12.35 -7.54 -14.61
N ALA A 184 11.36 -6.70 -14.27
CA ALA A 184 11.52 -5.72 -13.20
C ALA A 184 11.67 -6.38 -11.82
N ILE A 185 10.94 -7.46 -11.55
CA ILE A 185 11.07 -8.24 -10.32
C ILE A 185 12.47 -8.86 -10.22
N GLU A 186 12.94 -9.52 -11.26
CA GLU A 186 14.25 -10.16 -11.29
C GLU A 186 15.41 -9.18 -11.08
N ARG A 187 15.28 -7.96 -11.62
CA ARG A 187 16.31 -6.91 -11.48
C ARG A 187 16.28 -6.18 -10.15
N PHE A 188 15.10 -5.80 -9.70
CA PHE A 188 14.95 -4.77 -8.66
C PHE A 188 14.46 -5.32 -7.31
N VAL A 189 14.08 -6.59 -7.22
CA VAL A 189 13.76 -7.20 -5.93
C VAL A 189 15.02 -7.66 -5.21
N PRO A 190 15.98 -8.38 -5.85
CA PRO A 190 17.25 -8.72 -5.21
C PRO A 190 18.15 -7.51 -4.93
N SER A 191 17.99 -6.44 -5.74
CA SER A 191 18.74 -5.19 -5.58
C SER A 191 17.77 -4.02 -5.70
N PRO A 192 17.21 -3.54 -4.58
CA PRO A 192 16.17 -2.51 -4.58
C PRO A 192 16.57 -1.27 -5.37
N VAL A 193 15.60 -0.71 -6.11
CA VAL A 193 15.77 0.48 -6.96
C VAL A 193 16.38 1.63 -6.19
N PHE A 194 15.90 1.84 -4.96
CA PHE A 194 16.34 2.89 -4.07
C PHE A 194 16.99 2.25 -2.83
N GLU A 195 18.23 1.75 -3.01
CA GLU A 195 18.98 1.18 -1.90
C GLU A 195 19.15 2.20 -0.77
N ARG A 196 18.68 1.85 0.41
CA ARG A 196 18.71 2.72 1.60
C ARG A 196 20.11 3.28 1.87
N CYS A 197 21.16 2.45 1.81
CA CYS A 197 22.52 2.87 2.06
C CYS A 197 23.06 3.92 1.07
N LYS A 198 22.59 3.90 -0.18
CA LYS A 198 22.97 4.90 -1.19
C LYS A 198 22.23 6.22 -1.01
N LEU A 199 21.01 6.19 -0.50
CA LEU A 199 20.16 7.36 -0.32
C LEU A 199 20.28 8.00 1.06
N GLU A 200 20.77 7.28 2.06
CA GLU A 200 20.77 7.72 3.46
C GLU A 200 21.45 9.07 3.67
N SER A 201 22.57 9.30 3.03
CA SER A 201 23.29 10.59 3.10
C SER A 201 22.44 11.75 2.56
N LEU A 202 21.77 11.57 1.41
CA LEU A 202 20.90 12.58 0.82
C LEU A 202 19.61 12.76 1.65
N ALA A 203 19.03 11.66 2.11
CA ALA A 203 17.85 11.69 2.95
C ALA A 203 18.11 12.40 4.29
N ASN A 204 19.27 12.19 4.92
CA ASN A 204 19.68 12.90 6.14
C ASN A 204 19.82 14.41 5.90
N ARG A 205 20.39 14.82 4.76
CA ARG A 205 20.49 16.23 4.39
C ARG A 205 19.11 16.88 4.21
N LEU A 206 18.16 16.17 3.58
CA LEU A 206 16.77 16.64 3.51
C LEU A 206 16.11 16.69 4.88
N CYS A 207 16.33 15.70 5.74
CA CYS A 207 15.77 15.70 7.09
C CYS A 207 16.24 16.89 7.93
N ALA A 208 17.48 17.36 7.73
CA ALA A 208 18.02 18.53 8.42
C ALA A 208 17.22 19.81 8.11
N MET A 209 16.39 19.85 7.08
CA MET A 209 15.46 20.97 6.85
C MET A 209 14.47 21.16 8.02
N SER A 210 14.18 20.12 8.80
CA SER A 210 13.33 20.25 9.99
C SER A 210 14.00 21.00 11.15
N GLU A 211 15.26 21.35 11.04
CA GLU A 211 15.96 22.23 11.99
C GLU A 211 15.61 23.71 11.77
N PHE A 212 15.02 24.05 10.63
CA PHE A 212 14.49 25.40 10.39
C PHE A 212 13.11 25.57 11.02
N ASP A 213 12.88 26.72 11.65
CA ASP A 213 11.60 27.06 12.25
C ASP A 213 10.46 26.97 11.22
N GLY A 214 9.38 26.31 11.62
CA GLY A 214 8.17 26.16 10.80
C GLY A 214 8.24 25.03 9.77
N ILE A 215 9.33 24.25 9.68
CA ILE A 215 9.41 23.07 8.84
C ILE A 215 9.32 21.81 9.72
N ASN A 216 8.30 21.00 9.50
CA ASN A 216 8.11 19.77 10.26
C ASN A 216 8.26 18.54 9.35
N LEU A 217 9.18 17.64 9.67
CA LEU A 217 9.32 16.34 9.01
C LEU A 217 8.20 15.40 9.48
N VAL A 218 7.48 14.79 8.53
CA VAL A 218 6.31 13.96 8.86
C VAL A 218 6.71 12.60 9.42
N SER A 219 7.74 11.95 8.89
CA SER A 219 8.18 10.63 9.34
C SER A 219 9.70 10.57 9.48
N PRO A 220 10.24 9.97 10.58
CA PRO A 220 11.67 9.83 10.76
C PRO A 220 12.27 8.85 9.74
N LEU A 221 13.53 9.06 9.35
CA LEU A 221 14.21 8.24 8.33
C LEU A 221 14.23 6.75 8.69
N ALA A 222 14.38 6.40 9.95
CA ALA A 222 14.45 5.01 10.40
C ALA A 222 13.16 4.20 10.15
N LYS A 223 12.02 4.89 9.97
CA LYS A 223 10.69 4.26 9.84
C LYS A 223 9.98 4.63 8.53
N ARG A 224 10.73 5.05 7.53
CA ARG A 224 10.18 5.38 6.21
C ARG A 224 11.03 4.85 5.07
N LEU A 225 10.46 4.84 3.88
CA LEU A 225 11.18 4.58 2.63
C LEU A 225 12.31 5.61 2.45
N ALA A 226 13.48 5.17 2.02
CA ALA A 226 14.64 6.03 1.87
C ALA A 226 14.48 7.08 0.76
N ASN A 227 13.65 6.80 -0.24
CA ASN A 227 13.40 7.66 -1.40
C ASN A 227 12.26 8.68 -1.20
N THR A 228 11.70 8.80 0.00
CA THR A 228 10.58 9.72 0.27
C THR A 228 10.91 10.59 1.46
N ALA A 229 10.71 11.90 1.35
CA ALA A 229 10.76 12.85 2.45
C ALA A 229 9.53 13.77 2.33
N SER A 230 8.73 13.84 3.38
CA SER A 230 7.53 14.66 3.44
C SER A 230 7.64 15.67 4.57
N PHE A 231 7.30 16.93 4.25
CA PHE A 231 7.35 18.04 5.20
C PHE A 231 6.02 18.76 5.24
N THR A 232 5.68 19.29 6.40
CA THR A 232 4.62 20.28 6.54
C THR A 232 5.22 21.63 6.90
N VAL A 233 4.70 22.69 6.24
CA VAL A 233 5.13 24.07 6.47
C VAL A 233 3.87 24.89 6.76
N PRO A 234 3.48 25.05 8.04
CA PRO A 234 2.28 25.77 8.42
C PRO A 234 2.28 27.21 7.93
N GLY A 235 1.13 27.68 7.47
CA GLY A 235 0.96 29.08 7.05
C GLY A 235 1.42 29.41 5.63
N ILE A 236 1.92 28.42 4.88
CA ILE A 236 2.32 28.62 3.47
C ILE A 236 1.43 27.74 2.58
N ASP A 237 0.93 28.35 1.50
CA ASP A 237 0.19 27.60 0.48
C ASP A 237 1.12 26.67 -0.31
N SER A 238 0.73 25.40 -0.42
CA SER A 238 1.56 24.37 -1.08
C SER A 238 1.79 24.65 -2.56
N MET A 239 0.80 25.17 -3.28
CA MET A 239 0.96 25.45 -4.72
C MET A 239 1.93 26.60 -4.96
N THR A 240 1.86 27.65 -4.13
CA THR A 240 2.82 28.76 -4.16
C THR A 240 4.23 28.28 -3.85
N SER A 241 4.40 27.41 -2.84
CA SER A 241 5.70 26.84 -2.49
C SER A 241 6.27 25.98 -3.62
N LEU A 242 5.45 25.14 -4.26
CA LEU A 242 5.87 24.32 -5.39
C LEU A 242 6.29 25.17 -6.58
N ALA A 243 5.55 26.24 -6.90
CA ALA A 243 5.91 27.15 -7.98
C ALA A 243 7.25 27.86 -7.72
N ALA A 244 7.50 28.28 -6.47
CA ALA A 244 8.79 28.87 -6.10
C ALA A 244 9.95 27.88 -6.21
N LEU A 245 9.76 26.64 -5.72
CA LEU A 245 10.77 25.58 -5.83
C LEU A 245 11.07 25.21 -7.30
N ASP A 246 10.03 25.15 -8.14
CA ASP A 246 10.19 24.85 -9.57
C ASP A 246 11.00 25.94 -10.29
N LEU A 247 10.79 27.24 -9.96
CA LEU A 247 11.60 28.34 -10.49
C LEU A 247 13.07 28.23 -10.10
N ASP A 248 13.37 27.64 -8.94
CA ASP A 248 14.74 27.35 -8.48
C ASP A 248 15.28 26.00 -9.00
N GLY A 249 14.53 25.29 -9.86
CA GLY A 249 14.91 24.01 -10.44
C GLY A 249 14.76 22.83 -9.48
N ILE A 250 13.98 22.96 -8.40
CA ILE A 250 13.72 21.93 -7.41
C ILE A 250 12.38 21.29 -7.69
N CYS A 251 12.38 20.00 -8.07
CA CYS A 251 11.16 19.23 -8.29
C CYS A 251 10.61 18.71 -6.95
N ALA A 252 9.37 19.08 -6.64
CA ALA A 252 8.63 18.60 -5.47
C ALA A 252 7.15 18.40 -5.81
N SER A 253 6.38 17.78 -4.91
CA SER A 253 4.93 17.60 -5.07
C SER A 253 4.20 17.90 -3.76
N ALA A 254 2.94 18.36 -3.87
CA ALA A 254 2.02 18.48 -2.73
C ALA A 254 1.28 17.13 -2.59
N GLY A 255 1.69 16.33 -1.61
CA GLY A 255 1.21 14.95 -1.47
C GLY A 255 1.90 14.00 -2.46
N SER A 256 1.21 12.94 -2.84
CA SER A 256 1.78 11.94 -3.76
C SER A 256 1.96 12.49 -5.17
N ALA A 257 3.11 12.21 -5.78
CA ALA A 257 3.37 12.49 -7.20
C ALA A 257 2.66 11.53 -8.16
N CYS A 258 1.82 10.66 -7.66
CA CYS A 258 1.16 9.60 -8.42
C CYS A 258 -0.34 9.58 -8.15
#